data_f308ffcf596bfa16d6702179d255267c
#
_entry.id   f308ffcf596bfa16d6702179d255267c
#
_cell.length_a   1.000
_cell.length_b   1.000
_cell.length_c   1.000
_cell.angle_alpha   90.00
_cell.angle_beta   90.00
_cell.angle_gamma   90.00
#
_symmetry.space_group_name_H-M   'P 1'
#
loop_
_entity.id
_entity.type
_entity.pdbx_description
1 polymer ?
#
loop_
_entity_poly.entity_id
_entity_poly.type
_entity_poly.pdbx_seq_one_letter_code
_entity_poly.pdbx_strand_id
1 'polypeptide(L)'
;MKIVVNGDSFTHERHFAVGEDYIEKTWAHSIGAKNIALGGCSNERIFYSTIEYLNEYKPDVLIIGWTGFDRCLMTHTNGLNLHIAASSVGDNLLRGFNKNNESTYTEYHEFYYKKMFNPFLNFKKFLTFYLHLEKYCRINK
;
A
#
# COMPACT_ATOMS: atom_id res chain seq x y z
N MET A 1 -14.35 13.70 -16.35
CA MET A 1 -14.42 12.53 -15.45
C MET A 1 -13.14 12.48 -14.66
N LYS A 2 -13.21 12.52 -13.33
CA LYS A 2 -12.06 12.46 -12.42
C LYS A 2 -11.87 11.01 -11.99
N ILE A 3 -10.80 10.38 -12.47
CA ILE A 3 -10.46 9.00 -12.12
C ILE A 3 -9.32 9.03 -11.10
N VAL A 4 -9.45 8.26 -10.03
CA VAL A 4 -8.40 8.06 -9.02
C VAL A 4 -8.10 6.58 -8.90
N VAL A 5 -6.83 6.25 -8.80
CA VAL A 5 -6.36 4.89 -8.55
C VAL A 5 -5.53 4.84 -7.27
N ASN A 6 -5.71 3.79 -6.49
CA ASN A 6 -4.87 3.45 -5.35
C ASN A 6 -4.50 1.97 -5.42
N GLY A 7 -3.40 1.59 -4.81
CA GLY A 7 -2.91 0.21 -4.84
C GLY A 7 -1.48 0.07 -4.35
N ASP A 8 -0.88 -1.05 -4.70
CA ASP A 8 0.49 -1.41 -4.36
C ASP A 8 1.50 -1.06 -5.49
N SER A 9 2.63 -1.77 -5.52
CA SER A 9 3.71 -1.56 -6.49
C SER A 9 3.32 -1.78 -7.95
N PHE A 10 2.25 -2.52 -8.24
CA PHE A 10 1.74 -2.70 -9.62
C PHE A 10 0.96 -1.48 -10.11
N THR A 11 0.50 -0.65 -9.19
CA THR A 11 -0.23 0.57 -9.49
C THR A 11 0.65 1.81 -9.31
N HIS A 12 1.63 1.73 -8.38
CA HIS A 12 2.52 2.83 -8.04
C HIS A 12 3.48 3.19 -9.19
N GLU A 13 3.62 4.47 -9.46
CA GLU A 13 4.62 4.97 -10.40
C GLU A 13 6.02 4.86 -9.79
N ARG A 14 6.93 4.22 -10.50
CA ARG A 14 8.32 4.06 -10.06
C ARG A 14 9.18 5.13 -10.70
N HIS A 15 9.89 5.87 -9.87
CA HIS A 15 11.01 6.68 -10.30
C HIS A 15 12.25 5.80 -10.33
N PHE A 16 12.77 5.46 -11.51
CA PHE A 16 14.07 4.80 -11.60
C PHE A 16 15.16 5.85 -11.54
N ALA A 17 16.17 5.60 -10.68
CA ALA A 17 17.32 6.48 -10.48
C ALA A 17 18.32 6.50 -11.68
N VAL A 18 17.88 6.20 -12.89
CA VAL A 18 18.70 6.22 -14.10
C VAL A 18 18.25 7.39 -14.96
N GLY A 19 18.79 8.58 -14.62
CA GLY A 19 18.42 9.85 -15.27
C GLY A 19 17.15 10.43 -14.65
N GLU A 20 17.19 11.68 -14.24
CA GLU A 20 16.14 12.37 -13.46
C GLU A 20 14.75 12.47 -14.14
N ASP A 21 14.61 12.01 -15.38
CA ASP A 21 13.41 12.22 -16.19
C ASP A 21 12.61 10.95 -16.52
N TYR A 22 13.04 9.75 -16.06
CA TYR A 22 12.33 8.52 -16.39
C TYR A 22 11.35 8.12 -15.28
N ILE A 23 10.08 8.44 -15.48
CA ILE A 23 8.96 7.89 -14.68
C ILE A 23 8.41 6.69 -15.41
N GLU A 24 8.47 5.51 -14.80
CA GLU A 24 7.74 4.36 -15.33
C GLU A 24 6.24 4.63 -15.24
N LYS A 25 5.67 4.94 -16.40
CA LYS A 25 4.23 5.18 -16.51
C LYS A 25 3.49 3.87 -16.33
N THR A 26 2.73 3.77 -15.26
CA THR A 26 1.86 2.61 -15.02
C THR A 26 0.57 2.71 -15.85
N TRP A 27 -0.21 1.62 -15.82
CA TRP A 27 -1.54 1.60 -16.45
C TRP A 27 -2.45 2.75 -16.01
N ALA A 28 -2.28 3.23 -14.76
CA ALA A 28 -3.01 4.38 -14.22
C ALA A 28 -2.81 5.65 -15.05
N HIS A 29 -1.57 5.89 -15.49
CA HIS A 29 -1.25 7.01 -16.35
C HIS A 29 -1.94 6.90 -17.73
N SER A 30 -2.00 5.68 -18.29
CA SER A 30 -2.60 5.44 -19.61
C SER A 30 -4.09 5.77 -19.66
N ILE A 31 -4.79 5.73 -18.53
CA ILE A 31 -6.21 6.11 -18.42
C ILE A 31 -6.40 7.53 -17.90
N GLY A 32 -5.35 8.29 -17.73
CA GLY A 32 -5.40 9.67 -17.22
C GLY A 32 -5.87 9.77 -15.77
N ALA A 33 -5.62 8.75 -14.96
CA ALA A 33 -6.02 8.73 -13.56
C ALA A 33 -5.00 9.46 -12.67
N LYS A 34 -5.50 10.12 -11.61
CA LYS A 34 -4.65 10.53 -10.49
C LYS A 34 -4.24 9.30 -9.69
N ASN A 35 -2.96 9.05 -9.62
CA ASN A 35 -2.40 7.91 -8.91
C ASN A 35 -2.00 8.31 -7.48
N ILE A 36 -2.56 7.62 -6.48
CA ILE A 36 -2.22 7.77 -5.05
C ILE A 36 -1.67 6.47 -4.46
N ALA A 37 -1.32 5.51 -5.30
CA ALA A 37 -0.75 4.23 -4.90
C ALA A 37 0.65 4.39 -4.29
N LEU A 38 1.02 3.45 -3.43
CA LEU A 38 2.33 3.38 -2.81
C LEU A 38 2.92 1.97 -2.96
N GLY A 39 4.13 1.89 -3.52
CA GLY A 39 4.83 0.63 -3.68
C GLY A 39 5.08 -0.08 -2.35
N GLY A 40 4.88 -1.41 -2.35
CA GLY A 40 5.17 -2.25 -1.17
C GLY A 40 4.13 -2.20 -0.05
N CYS A 41 3.07 -1.41 -0.16
CA CYS A 41 2.11 -1.23 0.92
C CYS A 41 1.17 -2.45 1.13
N SER A 42 0.56 -2.50 2.31
CA SER A 42 -0.46 -3.48 2.68
C SER A 42 -1.87 -3.01 2.31
N ASN A 43 -2.85 -3.93 2.31
CA ASN A 43 -4.26 -3.61 2.12
C ASN A 43 -4.80 -2.61 3.16
N GLU A 44 -4.28 -2.66 4.37
CA GLU A 44 -4.59 -1.70 5.43
C GLU A 44 -4.20 -0.27 5.03
N ARG A 45 -2.98 -0.09 4.51
CA ARG A 45 -2.52 1.22 4.03
C ARG A 45 -3.33 1.70 2.83
N ILE A 46 -3.64 0.80 1.88
CA ILE A 46 -4.49 1.12 0.73
C ILE A 46 -5.86 1.61 1.21
N PHE A 47 -6.47 0.91 2.16
CA PHE A 47 -7.77 1.29 2.73
C PHE A 47 -7.71 2.68 3.36
N TYR A 48 -6.81 2.91 4.32
CA TYR A 48 -6.75 4.20 5.04
C TYR A 48 -6.41 5.37 4.12
N SER A 49 -5.42 5.25 3.24
CA SER A 49 -5.09 6.33 2.30
C SER A 49 -6.21 6.63 1.31
N THR A 50 -7.02 5.61 0.96
CA THR A 50 -8.22 5.84 0.15
C THR A 50 -9.27 6.63 0.91
N ILE A 51 -9.57 6.27 2.15
CA ILE A 51 -10.54 7.01 2.99
C ILE A 51 -10.07 8.46 3.23
N GLU A 52 -8.80 8.65 3.57
CA GLU A 52 -8.21 9.98 3.73
C GLU A 52 -8.42 10.84 2.47
N TYR A 53 -8.11 10.26 1.30
CA TYR A 53 -8.31 10.95 0.03
C TYR A 53 -9.78 11.29 -0.24
N LEU A 54 -10.71 10.34 -0.01
CA LEU A 54 -12.14 10.53 -0.27
C LEU A 54 -12.81 11.53 0.69
N ASN A 55 -12.25 11.76 1.87
CA ASN A 55 -12.73 12.79 2.80
C ASN A 55 -12.49 14.21 2.25
N GLU A 56 -11.46 14.41 1.44
CA GLU A 56 -11.09 15.71 0.88
C GLU A 56 -11.58 15.88 -0.57
N TYR A 57 -11.62 14.78 -1.33
CA TYR A 57 -11.86 14.79 -2.77
C TYR A 57 -12.94 13.79 -3.17
N LYS A 58 -13.77 14.18 -4.13
CA LYS A 58 -14.81 13.31 -4.71
C LYS A 58 -14.45 12.98 -6.17
N PRO A 59 -13.87 11.81 -6.44
CA PRO A 59 -13.66 11.32 -7.80
C PRO A 59 -14.98 10.78 -8.39
N ASP A 60 -15.11 10.82 -9.72
CA ASP A 60 -16.21 10.16 -10.42
C ASP A 60 -16.01 8.62 -10.44
N VAL A 61 -14.74 8.18 -10.51
CA VAL A 61 -14.36 6.78 -10.54
C VAL A 61 -13.18 6.55 -9.60
N LEU A 62 -13.29 5.53 -8.76
CA LEU A 62 -12.24 5.04 -7.89
C LEU A 62 -11.89 3.60 -8.28
N ILE A 63 -10.62 3.35 -8.56
CA ILE A 63 -10.10 2.01 -8.86
C ILE A 63 -9.10 1.62 -7.80
N ILE A 64 -9.29 0.45 -7.19
CA ILE A 64 -8.42 -0.07 -6.12
C ILE A 64 -7.72 -1.34 -6.58
N GLY A 65 -6.40 -1.30 -6.62
CA GLY A 65 -5.52 -2.45 -6.78
C GLY A 65 -5.13 -3.03 -5.42
N TRP A 66 -5.96 -3.95 -4.89
CA TRP A 66 -5.63 -4.62 -3.64
C TRP A 66 -4.38 -5.49 -3.79
N THR A 67 -3.58 -5.57 -2.74
CA THR A 67 -2.37 -6.39 -2.70
C THR A 67 -2.60 -7.74 -2.00
N GLY A 68 -1.56 -8.59 -1.93
CA GLY A 68 -1.61 -9.84 -1.17
C GLY A 68 -1.93 -9.60 0.31
N PHE A 69 -2.72 -10.49 0.91
CA PHE A 69 -3.11 -10.39 2.32
C PHE A 69 -2.05 -10.94 3.28
N ASP A 70 -0.89 -11.32 2.76
CA ASP A 70 0.32 -11.63 3.52
C ASP A 70 1.05 -10.37 4.01
N ARG A 71 0.73 -9.20 3.46
CA ARG A 71 1.33 -7.93 3.83
C ARG A 71 0.64 -7.27 5.01
N CYS A 72 1.42 -6.66 5.89
CA CYS A 72 0.86 -5.87 6.99
C CYS A 72 1.55 -4.51 7.14
N LEU A 73 0.85 -3.60 7.83
CA LEU A 73 1.40 -2.35 8.32
C LEU A 73 1.67 -2.51 9.81
N MET A 74 2.90 -2.26 10.23
CA MET A 74 3.27 -2.17 11.65
C MET A 74 3.83 -0.78 11.93
N THR A 75 3.46 -0.22 13.07
CA THR A 75 3.99 1.07 13.50
C THR A 75 4.94 0.86 14.68
N HIS A 76 6.17 1.27 14.50
CA HIS A 76 7.16 1.28 15.56
C HIS A 76 6.85 2.39 16.59
N THR A 77 7.32 2.23 17.81
CA THR A 77 7.08 3.18 18.94
C THR A 77 7.56 4.60 18.66
N ASN A 78 8.51 4.78 17.75
CA ASN A 78 8.98 6.09 17.27
C ASN A 78 8.12 6.70 16.15
N GLY A 79 6.99 6.09 15.81
CA GLY A 79 6.09 6.54 14.74
C GLY A 79 6.47 6.07 13.34
N LEU A 80 7.55 5.30 13.16
CA LEU A 80 7.95 4.75 11.87
C LEU A 80 6.96 3.67 11.41
N ASN A 81 6.43 3.82 10.21
CA ASN A 81 5.57 2.82 9.58
C ASN A 81 6.39 1.82 8.77
N LEU A 82 6.27 0.55 9.13
CA LEU A 82 6.95 -0.57 8.48
C LEU A 82 5.95 -1.35 7.63
N HIS A 83 6.19 -1.40 6.32
CA HIS A 83 5.41 -2.24 5.40
C HIS A 83 6.07 -3.61 5.28
N ILE A 84 5.48 -4.63 5.89
CA ILE A 84 6.02 -5.98 5.95
C ILE A 84 5.38 -6.84 4.86
N ALA A 85 6.19 -7.49 4.03
CA ALA A 85 5.76 -8.41 2.98
C ALA A 85 6.68 -9.63 2.93
N ALA A 86 6.16 -10.81 2.58
CA ALA A 86 6.91 -12.07 2.52
C ALA A 86 8.11 -12.00 1.55
N SER A 87 7.94 -11.28 0.44
CA SER A 87 8.96 -11.10 -0.60
C SER A 87 10.09 -10.14 -0.21
N SER A 88 10.01 -9.48 0.93
CA SER A 88 10.98 -8.45 1.34
C SER A 88 12.23 -8.98 2.04
N VAL A 89 12.33 -10.31 2.21
CA VAL A 89 13.53 -10.95 2.73
C VAL A 89 14.59 -10.98 1.62
N GLY A 90 15.43 -9.97 1.58
CA GLY A 90 16.60 -9.92 0.71
C GLY A 90 16.67 -8.84 -0.35
N ASP A 91 15.56 -8.20 -0.73
CA ASP A 91 15.57 -7.17 -1.77
C ASP A 91 15.10 -5.81 -1.26
N ASN A 92 16.04 -4.89 -1.12
CA ASN A 92 15.96 -3.43 -1.40
C ASN A 92 14.64 -2.66 -1.15
N LEU A 93 13.66 -3.18 -0.40
CA LEU A 93 12.53 -2.39 0.08
C LEU A 93 12.96 -1.28 1.06
N LEU A 94 14.22 -1.30 1.46
CA LEU A 94 14.90 -0.28 2.24
C LEU A 94 15.30 0.97 1.45
N ARG A 95 14.84 1.16 0.23
CA ARG A 95 15.18 2.37 -0.56
C ARG A 95 14.70 3.69 0.05
N GLY A 96 13.90 3.65 1.09
CA GLY A 96 13.55 4.80 1.92
C GLY A 96 14.00 4.68 3.37
N PHE A 97 14.56 3.54 3.76
CA PHE A 97 15.05 3.31 5.11
C PHE A 97 16.52 3.67 5.21
N ASN A 98 16.85 4.52 6.15
CA ASN A 98 18.23 4.73 6.57
C ASN A 98 18.82 3.36 6.99
N LYS A 99 20.05 3.04 6.60
CA LYS A 99 20.75 1.78 6.96
C LYS A 99 20.67 1.42 8.46
N ASN A 100 20.45 2.42 9.30
CA ASN A 100 20.28 2.26 10.74
C ASN A 100 18.99 1.55 11.16
N ASN A 101 18.01 1.36 10.25
CA ASN A 101 16.73 0.74 10.56
C ASN A 101 16.60 -0.70 10.00
N GLU A 102 17.62 -1.22 9.34
CA GLU A 102 17.61 -2.55 8.71
C GLU A 102 17.44 -3.68 9.75
N SER A 103 18.11 -3.58 10.89
CA SER A 103 17.98 -4.56 11.98
C SER A 103 16.56 -4.56 12.56
N THR A 104 15.97 -3.39 12.76
CA THR A 104 14.60 -3.23 13.25
C THR A 104 13.60 -3.83 12.28
N TYR A 105 13.75 -3.57 10.97
CA TYR A 105 12.87 -4.15 9.97
C TYR A 105 12.94 -5.68 9.96
N THR A 106 14.15 -6.26 9.98
CA THR A 106 14.35 -7.70 9.99
C THR A 106 13.71 -8.35 11.21
N GLU A 107 13.89 -7.76 12.39
CA GLU A 107 13.27 -8.23 13.64
C GLU A 107 11.74 -8.25 13.56
N TYR A 108 11.12 -7.15 13.12
CA TYR A 108 9.66 -7.07 12.95
C TYR A 108 9.14 -8.04 11.87
N HIS A 109 9.87 -8.20 10.78
CA HIS A 109 9.53 -9.13 9.72
C HIS A 109 9.51 -10.58 10.24
N GLU A 110 10.58 -11.00 10.93
CA GLU A 110 10.65 -12.33 11.52
C GLU A 110 9.57 -12.56 12.57
N PHE A 111 9.36 -11.59 13.45
CA PHE A 111 8.32 -11.66 14.45
C PHE A 111 6.95 -11.82 13.81
N TYR A 112 6.62 -11.01 12.80
CA TYR A 112 5.34 -11.08 12.11
C TYR A 112 5.10 -12.47 11.52
N TYR A 113 6.01 -12.97 10.68
CA TYR A 113 5.80 -14.24 10.00
C TYR A 113 5.89 -15.47 10.92
N LYS A 114 6.73 -15.43 11.94
CA LYS A 114 6.86 -16.56 12.89
C LYS A 114 5.78 -16.59 13.95
N LYS A 115 5.19 -15.45 14.33
CA LYS A 115 4.34 -15.34 15.52
C LYS A 115 2.93 -14.80 15.26
N MET A 116 2.76 -13.96 14.27
CA MET A 116 1.51 -13.23 14.05
C MET A 116 0.80 -13.60 12.75
N PHE A 117 1.53 -14.02 11.72
CA PHE A 117 0.94 -14.29 10.42
C PHE A 117 -0.06 -15.45 10.49
N ASN A 118 -1.30 -15.15 10.16
CA ASN A 118 -2.36 -16.14 9.98
C ASN A 118 -3.13 -15.78 8.70
N PRO A 119 -3.00 -16.60 7.63
CA PRO A 119 -3.58 -16.28 6.34
C PRO A 119 -5.10 -16.13 6.38
N PHE A 120 -5.78 -16.92 7.22
CA PHE A 120 -7.23 -16.84 7.35
C PHE A 120 -7.70 -15.55 8.04
N LEU A 121 -7.01 -15.15 9.12
CA LEU A 121 -7.32 -13.89 9.80
C LEU A 121 -6.98 -12.68 8.93
N ASN A 122 -5.87 -12.73 8.20
CA ASN A 122 -5.49 -11.66 7.28
C ASN A 122 -6.47 -11.54 6.11
N PHE A 123 -6.97 -12.66 5.59
CA PHE A 123 -8.03 -12.64 4.59
C PHE A 123 -9.33 -12.04 5.14
N LYS A 124 -9.75 -12.39 6.37
CA LYS A 124 -10.90 -11.75 7.02
C LYS A 124 -10.70 -10.24 7.19
N LYS A 125 -9.52 -9.83 7.61
CA LYS A 125 -9.16 -8.40 7.74
C LYS A 125 -9.27 -7.68 6.38
N PHE A 126 -8.76 -8.29 5.32
CA PHE A 126 -8.91 -7.77 3.96
C PHE A 126 -10.39 -7.62 3.56
N LEU A 127 -11.23 -8.65 3.76
CA LEU A 127 -12.67 -8.56 3.46
C LEU A 127 -13.34 -7.44 4.24
N THR A 128 -12.93 -7.20 5.49
CA THR A 128 -13.44 -6.10 6.30
C THR A 128 -13.13 -4.75 5.65
N PHE A 129 -11.90 -4.53 5.21
CA PHE A 129 -11.52 -3.30 4.51
C PHE A 129 -12.28 -3.12 3.20
N TYR A 130 -12.38 -4.18 2.41
CA TYR A 130 -13.12 -4.16 1.15
C TYR A 130 -14.59 -3.75 1.36
N LEU A 131 -15.30 -4.43 2.27
CA LEU A 131 -16.72 -4.17 2.54
C LEU A 131 -16.97 -2.77 3.13
N HIS A 132 -16.07 -2.31 4.01
CA HIS A 132 -16.18 -0.97 4.56
C HIS A 132 -15.97 0.11 3.49
N LEU A 133 -15.00 -0.06 2.61
CA LEU A 133 -14.76 0.89 1.53
C LEU A 133 -15.93 0.91 0.54
N GLU A 134 -16.44 -0.26 0.16
CA GLU A 134 -17.62 -0.36 -0.70
C GLU A 134 -18.82 0.37 -0.08
N LYS A 135 -19.10 0.12 1.20
CA LYS A 135 -20.19 0.78 1.93
C LYS A 135 -19.96 2.30 2.01
N TYR A 136 -18.73 2.72 2.31
CA TYR A 136 -18.38 4.14 2.36
C TYR A 136 -18.67 4.84 1.02
N CYS A 137 -18.23 4.26 -0.09
CA CYS A 137 -18.45 4.81 -1.44
C CYS A 137 -19.95 4.85 -1.80
N ARG A 138 -20.75 3.87 -1.36
CA ARG A 138 -22.21 3.86 -1.61
C ARG A 138 -22.95 4.96 -0.85
N ILE A 139 -22.54 5.28 0.38
CA ILE A 139 -23.20 6.27 1.23
C ILE A 139 -22.83 7.69 0.84
N ASN A 140 -21.61 7.90 0.32
CA ASN A 140 -21.05 9.22 0.04
C ASN A 140 -21.08 9.59 -1.47
N LYS A 141 -21.96 8.95 -2.23
CA LYS A 141 -22.21 9.29 -3.65
C LYS A 141 -22.81 10.68 -3.83
#